data_c15d0788cfd2f48ac29ddd41fc673c25
#
_entry.id   c15d0788cfd2f48ac29ddd41fc673c25
#
_cell.length_a   1.000
_cell.length_b   1.000
_cell.length_c   1.000
_cell.angle_alpha   90.00
_cell.angle_beta   90.00
_cell.angle_gamma   90.00
#
_symmetry.space_group_name_H-M   'P 1'
#
loop_
_entity.id
_entity.type
_entity.pdbx_description
1 polymer ?
#
loop_
_entity_poly.entity_id
_entity_poly.type
_entity_poly.pdbx_seq_one_letter_code
_entity_poly.pdbx_strand_id
1 'polypeptide(L)'
;RVVRLFEVTGPDISQALLAYRASLKSEGLVGRAYLEMWCRLPGRGEFFSRVLDQTVSGTVGWSSFQVPFRLKKDQRPDLVKLNVVVEGRGKLWIKDVELLKLR
;
A
#
# COMPACT_ATOMS: atom_id res chain seq x y z
N ARG A 1 2.48 -12.68 -6.37
CA ARG A 1 3.61 -12.40 -5.48
C ARG A 1 3.40 -11.10 -4.74
N VAL A 2 3.54 -11.13 -3.43
CA VAL A 2 3.46 -9.95 -2.57
C VAL A 2 4.85 -9.64 -2.05
N VAL A 3 5.31 -8.42 -2.26
CA VAL A 3 6.60 -7.95 -1.76
C VAL A 3 6.34 -6.95 -0.64
N ARG A 4 6.79 -7.28 0.57
CA ARG A 4 6.69 -6.36 1.70
C ARG A 4 7.83 -5.35 1.64
N LEU A 5 7.49 -4.08 1.60
CA LEU A 5 8.47 -3.01 1.53
C LEU A 5 8.83 -2.49 2.91
N PHE A 6 7.82 -2.21 3.74
CA PHE A 6 8.02 -1.65 5.07
C PHE A 6 6.99 -2.18 6.05
N GLU A 7 7.41 -2.24 7.32
CA GLU A 7 6.52 -2.45 8.45
C GLU A 7 6.69 -1.30 9.41
N VAL A 8 5.58 -0.71 9.86
CA VAL A 8 5.58 0.33 10.88
C VAL A 8 4.94 -0.26 12.13
N THR A 9 5.73 -0.40 13.19
CA THR A 9 5.28 -0.97 14.46
C THR A 9 4.87 0.14 15.41
N GLY A 10 3.68 0.00 16.02
CA GLY A 10 3.20 0.95 17.01
C GLY A 10 3.09 2.39 16.50
N PRO A 11 2.43 2.65 15.38
CA PRO A 11 2.43 3.99 14.77
C PRO A 11 1.71 5.07 15.60
N ASP A 12 1.06 4.72 16.70
CA ASP A 12 0.32 5.63 17.58
C ASP A 12 -0.61 6.59 16.80
N ILE A 13 -1.42 6.00 15.96
CA ILE A 13 -2.37 6.72 15.11
C ILE A 13 -3.77 6.17 15.36
N SER A 14 -4.74 7.05 15.53
CA SER A 14 -6.14 6.67 15.61
C SER A 14 -7.00 7.78 15.01
N GLN A 15 -8.23 7.44 14.63
CA GLN A 15 -9.21 8.40 14.11
C GLN A 15 -8.60 9.30 13.02
N ALA A 16 -8.00 8.65 12.00
CA ALA A 16 -7.31 9.35 10.93
C ALA A 16 -7.51 8.64 9.62
N LEU A 17 -7.26 9.35 8.53
CA LEU A 17 -7.12 8.75 7.21
C LEU A 17 -5.64 8.50 6.99
N LEU A 18 -5.27 7.24 6.83
CA LEU A 18 -3.93 6.87 6.40
C LEU A 18 -3.87 6.82 4.89
N ALA A 19 -2.76 7.22 4.32
CA ALA A 19 -2.52 7.09 2.90
C ALA A 19 -1.13 6.51 2.66
N TYR A 20 -1.09 5.38 1.96
CA TYR A 20 0.14 4.78 1.48
C TYR A 20 0.34 5.28 0.05
N ARG A 21 1.39 6.03 -0.17
CA ARG A 21 1.73 6.62 -1.47
C ARG A 21 3.07 6.12 -1.94
N ALA A 22 3.15 5.81 -3.23
CA ALA A 22 4.41 5.44 -3.87
C ALA A 22 4.31 5.67 -5.36
N SER A 23 5.46 5.76 -6.03
CA SER A 23 5.53 5.82 -7.48
C SER A 23 5.99 4.48 -8.03
N LEU A 24 5.34 4.02 -9.08
CA LEU A 24 5.65 2.78 -9.77
C LEU A 24 6.01 3.05 -11.23
N LYS A 25 6.93 2.23 -11.74
CA LYS A 25 7.32 2.20 -13.15
C LYS A 25 7.42 0.75 -13.56
N SER A 26 6.95 0.41 -14.75
CA SER A 26 7.00 -0.97 -15.25
C SER A 26 7.58 -1.05 -16.65
N GLU A 27 8.15 -2.21 -16.98
CA GLU A 27 8.66 -2.53 -18.30
C GLU A 27 8.32 -3.97 -18.64
N GLY A 28 7.57 -4.16 -19.72
CA GLY A 28 7.18 -5.49 -20.19
C GLY A 28 6.40 -6.30 -19.16
N LEU A 29 5.60 -5.65 -18.33
CA LEU A 29 4.84 -6.35 -17.29
C LEU A 29 3.63 -7.04 -17.90
N VAL A 30 3.65 -8.37 -17.89
CA VAL A 30 2.51 -9.20 -18.28
C VAL A 30 1.74 -9.52 -17.01
N GLY A 31 0.51 -9.00 -16.92
CA GLY A 31 -0.28 -9.01 -15.70
C GLY A 31 -0.41 -7.61 -15.16
N ARG A 32 -0.41 -7.48 -13.84
CA ARG A 32 -0.56 -6.16 -13.20
C ARG A 32 0.19 -6.07 -11.88
N ALA A 33 0.41 -4.84 -11.43
CA ALA A 33 0.96 -4.57 -10.10
C ALA A 33 0.22 -3.41 -9.46
N TYR A 34 0.13 -3.43 -8.12
CA TYR A 34 -0.56 -2.39 -7.37
C TYR A 34 -0.05 -2.34 -5.93
N LEU A 35 -0.37 -1.23 -5.26
CA LEU A 35 -0.03 -1.05 -3.85
C LEU A 35 -1.10 -1.69 -2.95
N GLU A 36 -0.66 -2.21 -1.80
CA GLU A 36 -1.54 -2.81 -0.80
C GLU A 36 -1.06 -2.42 0.59
N MET A 37 -1.96 -2.00 1.45
CA MET A 37 -1.66 -1.66 2.83
C MET A 37 -2.43 -2.58 3.77
N TRP A 38 -1.73 -3.12 4.78
CA TRP A 38 -2.32 -3.93 5.84
C TRP A 38 -2.20 -3.20 7.15
N CYS A 39 -3.28 -3.25 7.94
CA CYS A 39 -3.31 -2.71 9.30
C CYS A 39 -3.76 -3.82 10.25
N ARG A 40 -3.00 -4.05 11.30
CA ARG A 40 -3.40 -4.97 12.35
C ARG A 40 -4.01 -4.17 13.50
N LEU A 41 -5.27 -4.48 13.82
CA LEU A 41 -6.00 -3.86 14.92
C LEU A 41 -6.09 -4.85 16.06
N PRO A 42 -5.44 -4.59 17.22
CA PRO A 42 -5.45 -5.51 18.34
C PRO A 42 -6.86 -5.90 18.76
N GLY A 43 -7.08 -7.21 18.90
CA GLY A 43 -8.39 -7.77 19.26
C GLY A 43 -9.39 -7.82 18.13
N ARG A 44 -9.06 -7.31 16.93
CA ARG A 44 -9.96 -7.26 15.78
C ARG A 44 -9.42 -7.92 14.52
N GLY A 45 -8.13 -8.28 14.51
CA GLY A 45 -7.48 -8.94 13.39
C GLY A 45 -6.79 -8.00 12.43
N GLU A 46 -6.53 -8.49 11.23
CA GLU A 46 -5.83 -7.74 10.18
C GLU A 46 -6.82 -7.33 9.09
N PHE A 47 -6.68 -6.09 8.64
CA PHE A 47 -7.47 -5.52 7.56
C PHE A 47 -6.55 -4.99 6.50
N PHE A 48 -6.98 -5.06 5.24
CA PHE A 48 -6.18 -4.55 4.15
C PHE A 48 -6.98 -3.59 3.28
N SER A 49 -6.26 -2.70 2.59
CA SER A 49 -6.81 -1.78 1.62
C SER A 49 -5.98 -1.87 0.35
N ARG A 50 -6.66 -1.92 -0.78
CA ARG A 50 -6.04 -1.89 -2.11
C ARG A 50 -6.99 -1.21 -3.07
N VAL A 51 -6.43 -0.50 -4.03
CA VAL A 51 -7.23 0.18 -5.04
C VAL A 51 -6.97 -0.52 -6.37
N LEU A 52 -7.87 -1.42 -6.74
CA LEU A 52 -7.69 -2.31 -7.90
C LEU A 52 -7.91 -1.61 -9.23
N ASP A 53 -8.43 -0.40 -9.24
CA ASP A 53 -8.51 0.42 -10.43
C ASP A 53 -7.25 1.28 -10.65
N GLN A 54 -6.28 1.21 -9.72
CA GLN A 54 -5.00 1.89 -9.84
C GLN A 54 -3.88 0.87 -9.95
N THR A 55 -3.77 0.27 -11.12
CA THR A 55 -2.76 -0.76 -11.39
C THR A 55 -1.85 -0.31 -12.54
N VAL A 56 -0.64 -0.90 -12.57
CA VAL A 56 0.26 -0.75 -13.72
C VAL A 56 0.33 -2.08 -14.47
N SER A 57 0.47 -1.99 -15.79
CA SER A 57 0.61 -3.14 -16.68
C SER A 57 1.39 -2.69 -17.91
N GLY A 58 2.07 -3.62 -18.59
CA GLY A 58 2.85 -3.30 -19.76
C GLY A 58 4.08 -2.49 -19.43
N THR A 59 4.34 -1.47 -20.23
CA THR A 59 5.47 -0.55 -20.04
C THR A 59 4.91 0.85 -19.76
N VAL A 60 5.10 1.29 -18.49
CA VAL A 60 4.56 2.56 -18.01
C VAL A 60 5.67 3.31 -17.29
N GLY A 61 5.80 4.60 -17.58
CA GLY A 61 6.72 5.48 -16.88
C GLY A 61 6.27 5.74 -15.44
N TRP A 62 7.08 6.48 -14.68
CA TRP A 62 6.79 6.77 -13.27
C TRP A 62 5.40 7.37 -13.10
N SER A 63 4.59 6.71 -12.28
CA SER A 63 3.22 7.14 -11.96
C SER A 63 3.01 7.02 -10.46
N SER A 64 2.31 7.99 -9.89
CA SER A 64 2.04 8.01 -8.45
C SER A 64 0.71 7.35 -8.14
N PHE A 65 0.71 6.53 -7.08
CA PHE A 65 -0.48 5.80 -6.62
C PHE A 65 -0.68 6.03 -5.12
N GLN A 66 -1.92 5.95 -4.68
CA GLN A 66 -2.25 6.16 -3.28
C GLN A 66 -3.33 5.17 -2.84
N VAL A 67 -3.09 4.52 -1.70
CA VAL A 67 -4.04 3.60 -1.08
C VAL A 67 -4.50 4.20 0.23
N PRO A 68 -5.78 4.55 0.39
CA PRO A 68 -6.30 5.09 1.64
C PRO A 68 -6.75 3.99 2.59
N PHE A 69 -6.68 4.28 3.88
CA PHE A 69 -7.27 3.44 4.93
C PHE A 69 -7.78 4.35 6.03
N ARG A 70 -9.09 4.31 6.28
CA ARG A 70 -9.71 5.15 7.31
C ARG A 70 -9.73 4.43 8.65
N LEU A 71 -9.10 5.03 9.65
CA LEU A 71 -9.16 4.58 11.03
C LEU A 71 -10.26 5.32 11.76
N LYS A 72 -11.15 4.58 12.40
CA LYS A 72 -12.22 5.14 13.23
C LYS A 72 -11.69 5.50 14.62
N LYS A 73 -12.53 6.15 15.42
CA LYS A 73 -12.16 6.73 16.71
C LYS A 73 -11.42 5.79 17.66
N ASP A 74 -11.84 4.53 17.74
CA ASP A 74 -11.27 3.55 18.67
C ASP A 74 -10.37 2.53 17.98
N GLN A 75 -9.97 2.79 16.74
CA GLN A 75 -9.09 1.91 15.98
C GLN A 75 -7.66 2.43 16.03
N ARG A 76 -6.80 1.66 16.70
CA ARG A 76 -5.37 1.94 16.84
C ARG A 76 -4.56 0.76 16.32
N PRO A 77 -3.99 0.85 15.15
CA PRO A 77 -3.18 -0.27 14.65
C PRO A 77 -1.89 -0.39 15.46
N ASP A 78 -1.47 -1.62 15.72
CA ASP A 78 -0.16 -1.88 16.31
C ASP A 78 0.87 -2.25 15.25
N LEU A 79 0.44 -2.47 14.02
CA LEU A 79 1.31 -2.79 12.90
C LEU A 79 0.66 -2.35 11.60
N VAL A 80 1.44 -1.68 10.76
CA VAL A 80 1.06 -1.32 9.39
C VAL A 80 2.09 -1.92 8.45
N LYS A 81 1.62 -2.64 7.42
CA LYS A 81 2.48 -3.24 6.40
C LYS A 81 2.23 -2.55 5.07
N LEU A 82 3.30 -2.11 4.42
CA LEU A 82 3.23 -1.49 3.11
C LEU A 82 3.80 -2.45 2.08
N ASN A 83 2.95 -2.92 1.17
CA ASN A 83 3.28 -3.96 0.20
C ASN A 83 3.10 -3.45 -1.23
N VAL A 84 3.81 -4.09 -2.16
CA VAL A 84 3.47 -4.06 -3.57
C VAL A 84 3.12 -5.48 -4.01
N VAL A 85 2.01 -5.60 -4.72
CA VAL A 85 1.53 -6.89 -5.24
C VAL A 85 1.81 -6.96 -6.72
N VAL A 86 2.45 -8.03 -7.17
CA VAL A 86 2.73 -8.27 -8.58
C VAL A 86 2.03 -9.56 -9.00
N GLU A 87 1.06 -9.44 -9.90
CA GLU A 87 0.35 -10.56 -10.48
C GLU A 87 0.83 -10.72 -11.92
N GLY A 88 1.77 -11.64 -12.14
CA GLY A 88 2.38 -11.84 -13.44
C GLY A 88 3.89 -11.74 -13.40
N ARG A 89 4.50 -11.33 -14.51
CA ARG A 89 5.96 -11.24 -14.64
C ARG A 89 6.37 -10.03 -15.48
N GLY A 90 7.57 -9.52 -15.19
CA GLY A 90 8.13 -8.35 -15.86
C GLY A 90 9.02 -7.59 -14.91
N LYS A 91 9.34 -6.35 -15.27
CA LYS A 91 10.16 -5.47 -14.43
C LYS A 91 9.28 -4.41 -13.80
N LEU A 92 9.50 -4.19 -12.50
CA LEU A 92 8.78 -3.16 -11.74
C LEU A 92 9.77 -2.41 -10.87
N TRP A 93 9.67 -1.09 -10.87
CA TRP A 93 10.45 -0.21 -9.99
C TRP A 93 9.48 0.55 -9.10
N ILE A 94 9.92 0.79 -7.86
CA ILE A 94 9.15 1.57 -6.90
C ILE A 94 10.06 2.60 -6.24
N LYS A 95 9.52 3.78 -5.98
CA LYS A 95 10.24 4.84 -5.26
C LYS A 95 9.26 5.73 -4.51
N ASP A 96 9.80 6.61 -3.67
CA ASP A 96 9.05 7.64 -2.93
C ASP A 96 7.92 7.02 -2.11
N VAL A 97 8.27 5.95 -1.37
CA VAL A 97 7.31 5.25 -0.51
C VAL A 97 7.04 6.10 0.73
N GLU A 98 5.76 6.44 0.95
CA GLU A 98 5.35 7.28 2.07
C GLU A 98 4.11 6.71 2.75
N LEU A 99 4.08 6.81 4.07
CA LEU A 99 2.86 6.60 4.84
C LEU A 99 2.47 7.93 5.45
N LEU A 100 1.31 8.45 5.07
CA LEU A 100 0.85 9.76 5.47
C LEU A 100 -0.36 9.63 6.39
N LYS A 101 -0.44 10.54 7.35
CA LYS A 101 -1.63 10.72 8.17
C LYS A 101 -2.34 11.98 7.68
N LEU A 102 -3.53 11.79 7.15
CA LEU A 102 -4.37 12.88 6.67
C LEU A 102 -5.50 13.12 7.65
N ARG A 103 -5.94 14.36 7.76
CA ARG A 103 -7.03 14.72 8.66
C ARG A 103 -8.27 15.11 7.89
#